data_6a272991be9cdb3b987a05ee440b742e
#
_entry.id   6a272991be9cdb3b987a05ee440b742e
#
_cell.length_a   1.000
_cell.length_b   1.000
_cell.length_c   1.000
_cell.angle_alpha   90.00
_cell.angle_beta   90.00
_cell.angle_gamma   90.00
#
_symmetry.space_group_name_H-M   'P 1'
#
loop_
_entity.id
_entity.type
_entity.pdbx_description
1 polymer ?
#
loop_
_entity_poly.entity_id
_entity_poly.type
_entity_poly.pdbx_seq_one_letter_code
_entity_poly.pdbx_strand_id
1 'polypeptide(L)' 'MHYNKFEKDNRQAIISLIDDEFLQCSFFEDDEIVGRIDYPDKSRHFVVDAAENWCEGIMTEETVKNYTKQLDLFSK' A
#
# COMPACT_ATOMS: atom_id res chain seq x y z
N MET A 1 1.69 18.17 -4.46
CA MET A 1 1.74 16.85 -3.82
C MET A 1 0.39 16.17 -3.95
N HIS A 2 0.38 14.96 -4.43
CA HIS A 2 -0.87 14.23 -4.67
C HIS A 2 -0.87 12.92 -3.90
N TYR A 3 -1.93 12.71 -3.13
CA TYR A 3 -2.12 11.44 -2.47
C TYR A 3 -3.60 11.17 -2.33
N ASN A 4 -3.94 9.90 -2.22
CA ASN A 4 -5.30 9.45 -2.00
C ASN A 4 -5.34 8.64 -0.71
N LYS A 5 -6.37 8.87 0.08
CA LYS A 5 -6.56 8.15 1.32
C LYS A 5 -7.85 7.34 1.23
N PHE A 6 -7.75 6.08 1.60
CA PHE A 6 -8.89 5.17 1.67
C PHE A 6 -9.05 4.73 3.12
N GLU A 7 -10.27 4.66 3.57
CA GLU A 7 -10.52 4.36 4.96
C GLU A 7 -11.83 3.59 5.10
N LYS A 8 -11.81 2.53 5.88
CA LYS A 8 -13.02 1.78 6.19
C LYS A 8 -12.80 1.04 7.50
N ASP A 9 -13.72 1.24 8.46
CA ASP A 9 -13.62 0.66 9.78
C ASP A 9 -12.30 1.06 10.44
N ASN A 10 -11.46 0.08 10.79
CA ASN A 10 -10.19 0.36 11.44
C ASN A 10 -8.99 0.33 10.49
N ARG A 11 -9.25 0.23 9.18
CA ARG A 11 -8.17 0.13 8.20
C ARG A 11 -8.10 1.37 7.33
N GLN A 12 -6.88 1.73 6.98
CA GLN A 12 -6.63 2.87 6.10
C GLN A 12 -5.53 2.50 5.12
N ALA A 13 -5.57 3.13 3.96
CA ALA A 13 -4.52 2.97 2.96
C ALA A 13 -4.28 4.34 2.34
N ILE A 14 -3.01 4.72 2.23
CA ILE A 14 -2.64 6.01 1.66
C ILE A 14 -1.74 5.77 0.47
N ILE A 15 -2.16 6.30 -0.68
CA ILE A 15 -1.39 6.22 -1.91
C ILE A 15 -0.68 7.55 -2.12
N SER A 16 0.62 7.50 -2.27
CA SER A 16 1.45 8.68 -2.47
C SER A 16 2.27 8.55 -3.74
N LEU A 17 2.53 9.68 -4.39
CA LEU A 17 3.43 9.72 -5.54
C LEU A 17 4.82 10.12 -5.02
N ILE A 18 5.79 9.24 -5.23
CA ILE A 18 7.15 9.42 -4.70
C ILE A 18 8.06 9.93 -5.80
N ASP A 19 8.62 11.11 -5.60
CA ASP A 19 9.57 11.75 -6.53
C ASP A 19 9.05 11.86 -7.96
N ASP A 20 7.72 11.91 -8.11
CA ASP A 20 7.07 11.94 -9.43
C ASP A 20 7.43 10.74 -10.29
N GLU A 21 7.90 9.66 -9.70
CA GLU A 21 8.34 8.48 -10.43
C GLU A 21 7.44 7.27 -10.26
N PHE A 22 7.00 6.99 -9.05
CA PHE A 22 6.21 5.80 -8.80
C PHE A 22 5.22 6.02 -7.66
N LEU A 23 4.23 5.14 -7.59
CA LEU A 23 3.23 5.18 -6.54
C LEU A 23 3.63 4.25 -5.39
N GLN A 24 3.34 4.70 -4.18
CA GLN A 24 3.59 3.92 -2.98
C GLN A 24 2.29 3.87 -2.18
N CYS A 25 1.96 2.71 -1.65
CA CYS A 25 0.79 2.56 -0.80
C CYS A 25 1.22 2.18 0.60
N SER A 26 0.76 2.94 1.57
CA SER A 26 0.99 2.66 2.99
C SER A 26 -0.28 2.09 3.58
N PHE A 27 -0.16 1.01 4.32
CA PHE A 27 -1.30 0.29 4.88
C PHE A 27 -1.31 0.43 6.39
N PHE A 28 -2.45 0.81 6.93
CA PHE A 28 -2.61 1.06 8.36
C PHE A 28 -3.76 0.23 8.92
N GLU A 29 -3.62 -0.19 10.15
CA GLU A 29 -4.68 -0.83 10.89
C GLU A 29 -4.64 -0.33 12.33
N ASP A 30 -5.78 0.11 12.86
CA ASP A 30 -5.86 0.68 14.21
C ASP A 30 -4.90 1.85 14.40
N ASP A 31 -4.76 2.68 13.36
CA ASP A 31 -3.87 3.85 13.36
C ASP A 31 -2.39 3.51 13.42
N GLU A 32 -2.03 2.24 13.24
CA GLU A 32 -0.63 1.82 13.20
C GLU A 32 -0.28 1.35 11.80
N ILE A 33 0.93 1.71 11.36
CA ILE A 33 1.37 1.28 10.04
C ILE A 33 1.69 -0.21 10.05
N VAL A 34 1.11 -0.92 9.09
CA VAL A 34 1.36 -2.35 8.90
C VAL A 34 2.51 -2.55 7.92
N GLY A 35 2.58 -1.74 6.88
CA GLY A 35 3.64 -1.84 5.90
C GLY A 35 3.43 -0.88 4.76
N ARG A 36 4.43 -0.82 3.89
CA ARG A 36 4.39 -0.02 2.67
C ARG A 36 4.83 -0.86 1.50
N ILE A 37 4.18 -0.66 0.38
CA ILE A 37 4.54 -1.36 -0.85
C ILE A 37 4.73 -0.34 -1.96
N ASP A 38 5.86 -0.41 -2.64
CA ASP A 38 6.16 0.44 -3.78
C ASP A 38 5.67 -0.25 -5.05
N TYR A 39 5.10 0.54 -5.96
CA TYR A 39 4.56 0.02 -7.21
C TYR A 39 5.19 0.74 -8.39
N PRO A 40 6.47 0.52 -8.67
CA PRO A 40 7.18 1.30 -9.70
C PRO A 40 6.69 1.04 -11.12
N ASP A 41 6.18 -0.15 -11.39
CA ASP A 41 5.75 -0.50 -12.74
C ASP A 41 4.23 -0.74 -12.84
N LYS A 42 3.48 -0.22 -11.88
CA LYS A 42 2.04 -0.48 -11.83
C LYS A 42 1.24 0.79 -12.11
N SER A 43 0.09 0.61 -12.73
CA SER A 43 -0.81 1.71 -13.00
C SER A 43 -1.50 2.16 -11.70
N ARG A 44 -2.06 3.36 -11.76
CA ARG A 44 -2.82 3.88 -10.63
C ARG A 44 -3.98 2.97 -10.27
N HIS A 45 -4.64 2.41 -11.27
CA HIS A 45 -5.76 1.49 -11.01
C HIS A 45 -5.35 0.29 -10.19
N PHE A 46 -4.18 -0.24 -10.47
CA PHE A 46 -3.66 -1.38 -9.72
C PHE A 46 -3.47 -1.01 -8.25
N VAL A 47 -2.88 0.14 -8.00
CA VAL A 47 -2.61 0.59 -6.63
C VAL A 47 -3.90 0.92 -5.89
N VAL A 48 -4.86 1.54 -6.57
CA VAL A 48 -6.17 1.83 -5.99
C VAL A 48 -6.87 0.53 -5.60
N ASP A 49 -6.83 -0.48 -6.46
CA ASP A 49 -7.41 -1.78 -6.14
C ASP A 49 -6.77 -2.37 -4.88
N ALA A 50 -5.45 -2.27 -4.77
CA ALA A 50 -4.76 -2.79 -3.59
C ALA A 50 -5.21 -2.06 -2.33
N ALA A 51 -5.35 -0.74 -2.41
CA ALA A 51 -5.79 0.05 -1.27
C ALA A 51 -7.22 -0.32 -0.86
N GLU A 52 -8.10 -0.47 -1.84
CA GLU A 52 -9.47 -0.85 -1.57
C GLU A 52 -9.57 -2.26 -0.99
N ASN A 53 -8.79 -3.19 -1.54
CA ASN A 53 -8.78 -4.56 -1.03
C ASN A 53 -8.32 -4.61 0.42
N TRP A 54 -7.37 -3.78 0.77
CA TRP A 54 -6.93 -3.68 2.17
C TRP A 54 -8.06 -3.19 3.07
N CYS A 55 -8.72 -2.12 2.66
CA CYS A 55 -9.79 -1.53 3.47
C CYS A 55 -10.99 -2.45 3.57
N GLU A 56 -11.27 -3.24 2.52
CA GLU A 56 -12.39 -4.17 2.51
C GLU A 56 -12.09 -5.47 3.27
N GLY A 57 -10.85 -5.67 3.71
CA GLY A 57 -10.48 -6.87 4.42
C GLY A 57 -10.10 -8.03 3.52
N ILE A 58 -10.07 -7.83 2.21
CA ILE A 58 -9.68 -8.87 1.25
C ILE A 58 -8.17 -9.11 1.32
N MET A 59 -7.40 -8.02 1.39
CA MET A 59 -5.97 -8.09 1.52
C MET A 59 -5.61 -8.12 3.00
N THR A 60 -4.77 -9.06 3.41
CA THR A 60 -4.46 -9.26 4.81
C THR A 60 -3.12 -8.65 5.19
N GLU A 61 -2.92 -8.51 6.50
CA GLU A 61 -1.64 -8.04 7.04
C GLU A 61 -0.48 -8.92 6.59
N GLU A 62 -0.72 -10.23 6.56
CA GLU A 62 0.29 -11.18 6.12
C GLU A 62 0.71 -10.93 4.68
N THR A 63 -0.25 -10.62 3.81
CA THR A 63 0.03 -10.31 2.41
C THR A 63 0.95 -9.09 2.30
N VAL A 64 0.64 -8.04 3.06
CA VAL A 64 1.44 -6.82 3.05
C VAL A 64 2.86 -7.10 3.52
N LYS A 65 3.01 -7.86 4.59
CA LYS A 65 4.32 -8.18 5.14
C LYS A 65 5.14 -9.05 4.21
N ASN A 66 4.49 -9.98 3.52
CA ASN A 66 5.18 -10.85 2.55
C ASN A 66 5.72 -10.04 1.39
N TYR A 67 4.95 -9.09 0.90
CA TYR A 67 5.40 -8.20 -0.17
C TYR A 67 6.62 -7.39 0.26
N THR A 68 6.57 -6.87 1.47
CA THR A 68 7.68 -6.08 2.00
C THR A 68 8.95 -6.92 2.10
N LYS A 69 8.82 -8.16 2.54
CA LYS A 69 9.96 -9.06 2.61
C LYS A 69 10.57 -9.35 1.25
N GLN A 70 9.72 -9.54 0.24
CA GLN A 70 10.22 -9.78 -1.12
C GLN A 70 11.02 -8.61 -1.63
N LEU A 71 10.55 -7.40 -1.37
CA LEU A 71 11.28 -6.20 -1.77
C LEU A 71 12.63 -6.11 -1.08
N ASP A 72 12.67 -6.47 0.21
CA ASP A 72 13.94 -6.48 0.95
C ASP A 72 14.94 -7.45 0.33
N LEU A 73 14.45 -8.61 -0.11
CA LEU A 73 15.33 -9.58 -0.75
C LEU A 73 15.93 -9.04 -2.03
N PHE A 74 15.14 -8.30 -2.79
CA PHE A 74 15.60 -7.73 -4.05
C PHE A 74 16.53 -6.55 -3.86
N SER A 75 16.42 -5.86 -2.75
CA SER A 75 17.25 -4.67 -2.54
C SER A 75 18.66 -5.01 -2.05
N LYS A 76 18.95 -6.26 -1.86
CA LYS A 76 20.32 -6.69 -1.55
C LYS A 76 21.10 -6.95 -2.84
#